data_3292d8a2daf6afcbedbea65dd1956e9c
#
_entry.id   3292d8a2daf6afcbedbea65dd1956e9c
#
_cell.length_a   1.000
_cell.length_b   1.000
_cell.length_c   1.000
_cell.angle_alpha   90.00
_cell.angle_beta   90.00
_cell.angle_gamma   90.00
#
_symmetry.space_group_name_H-M   'P 1'
#
loop_
_entity.id
_entity.type
_entity.pdbx_description
1 polymer ?
#
loop_
_entity_poly.entity_id
_entity_poly.type
_entity_poly.pdbx_seq_one_letter_code
_entity_poly.pdbx_strand_id
1 'polypeptide(L)'
;AEILNALALKYDKLRVVHLAENQGKAMALQAGSLLTDAEFLIGIDGDALLDPYAAQWMIRHFLNNPTVAAVTGNPRIRTRSTLLGRIQVGEFSSIVGMIKRAQRTFGRLFTVSGVITAFRKSAVHEVGYWSPNMLTEDIDITWKLHRAGWDVKFEPNALVWILMPETFDGLWKQRLRWAM
;
A
#
# COMPACT_ATOMS: atom_id res chain seq x y z
N ALA A 1 -17.42 11.10 -3.46
CA ALA A 1 -18.56 10.17 -3.36
C ALA A 1 -19.31 10.08 -4.69
N GLU A 2 -19.86 11.17 -5.23
CA GLU A 2 -20.70 11.19 -6.45
C GLU A 2 -20.04 10.55 -7.68
N ILE A 3 -18.79 10.91 -7.95
CA ILE A 3 -18.04 10.34 -9.09
C ILE A 3 -17.90 8.82 -8.97
N LEU A 4 -17.60 8.31 -7.77
CA LEU A 4 -17.45 6.87 -7.54
C LEU A 4 -18.80 6.15 -7.70
N ASN A 5 -19.89 6.75 -7.22
CA ASN A 5 -21.24 6.19 -7.40
C ASN A 5 -21.63 6.14 -8.87
N ALA A 6 -21.36 7.22 -9.64
CA ALA A 6 -21.60 7.23 -11.07
C ALA A 6 -20.78 6.17 -11.82
N LEU A 7 -19.53 5.95 -11.41
CA LEU A 7 -18.68 4.89 -11.97
C LEU A 7 -19.19 3.49 -11.62
N ALA A 8 -19.69 3.29 -10.39
CA ALA A 8 -20.25 2.00 -9.97
C ALA A 8 -21.48 1.61 -10.79
N LEU A 9 -22.28 2.58 -11.24
CA LEU A 9 -23.40 2.33 -12.17
C LEU A 9 -22.93 1.89 -13.57
N LYS A 10 -21.71 2.26 -13.94
CA LYS A 10 -21.14 1.97 -15.27
C LYS A 10 -20.33 0.65 -15.29
N TYR A 11 -19.76 0.25 -14.16
CA TYR A 11 -18.85 -0.89 -14.07
C TYR A 11 -19.35 -1.89 -13.01
N ASP A 12 -19.88 -3.03 -13.43
CA ASP A 12 -20.46 -4.05 -12.57
C ASP A 12 -19.51 -4.61 -11.49
N LYS A 13 -18.21 -4.56 -11.77
CA LYS A 13 -17.17 -5.02 -10.83
C LYS A 13 -16.76 -3.95 -9.81
N LEU A 14 -17.19 -2.71 -9.97
CA LEU A 14 -16.90 -1.63 -9.05
C LEU A 14 -17.95 -1.57 -7.96
N ARG A 15 -17.52 -1.75 -6.72
CA ARG A 15 -18.36 -1.58 -5.52
C ARG A 15 -17.86 -0.38 -4.73
N VAL A 16 -18.77 0.46 -4.28
CA VAL A 16 -18.45 1.64 -3.47
C VAL A 16 -19.00 1.42 -2.06
N VAL A 17 -18.13 1.60 -1.08
CA VAL A 17 -18.51 1.52 0.34
C VAL A 17 -18.44 2.90 0.95
N HIS A 18 -19.54 3.33 1.53
CA HIS A 18 -19.62 4.60 2.25
C HIS A 18 -19.56 4.31 3.75
N LEU A 19 -18.51 4.81 4.41
CA LEU A 19 -18.49 4.85 5.87
C LEU A 19 -19.27 6.07 6.34
N ALA A 20 -20.07 5.91 7.38
CA ALA A 20 -20.90 7.01 7.93
C ALA A 20 -20.03 8.17 8.44
N GLU A 21 -18.87 7.84 8.98
CA GLU A 21 -17.88 8.79 9.50
C GLU A 21 -16.49 8.44 9.02
N ASN A 22 -15.57 9.41 9.04
CA ASN A 22 -14.17 9.17 8.74
C ASN A 22 -13.48 8.44 9.92
N GLN A 23 -13.23 7.17 9.76
CA GLN A 23 -12.58 6.30 10.74
C GLN A 23 -11.13 5.95 10.35
N GLY A 24 -10.56 6.69 9.41
CA GLY A 24 -9.20 6.48 8.94
C GLY A 24 -9.05 5.35 7.91
N LYS A 25 -7.83 5.22 7.40
CA LYS A 25 -7.49 4.29 6.32
C LYS A 25 -7.61 2.83 6.73
N ALA A 26 -7.19 2.48 7.95
CA ALA A 26 -7.27 1.13 8.48
C ALA A 26 -8.69 0.55 8.41
N MET A 27 -9.69 1.32 8.85
CA MET A 27 -11.09 0.92 8.80
C MET A 27 -11.62 0.81 7.37
N ALA A 28 -11.20 1.70 6.48
CA ALA A 28 -11.58 1.63 5.06
C ALA A 28 -11.02 0.36 4.39
N LEU A 29 -9.76 0.02 4.66
CA LEU A 29 -9.13 -1.22 4.16
C LEU A 29 -9.81 -2.46 4.72
N GLN A 30 -10.14 -2.47 6.01
CA GLN A 30 -10.85 -3.57 6.64
C GLN A 30 -12.24 -3.75 6.04
N ALA A 31 -13.04 -2.67 5.90
CA ALA A 31 -14.36 -2.72 5.29
C ALA A 31 -14.30 -3.27 3.86
N GLY A 32 -13.36 -2.78 3.04
CA GLY A 32 -13.15 -3.29 1.68
C GLY A 32 -12.79 -4.77 1.66
N SER A 33 -11.93 -5.23 2.59
CA SER A 33 -11.48 -6.62 2.66
C SER A 33 -12.61 -7.59 3.06
N LEU A 34 -13.54 -7.14 3.89
CA LEU A 34 -14.69 -7.96 4.32
C LEU A 34 -15.76 -8.11 3.23
N LEU A 35 -15.84 -7.19 2.29
CA LEU A 35 -16.85 -7.15 1.24
C LEU A 35 -16.46 -7.87 -0.05
N THR A 36 -15.38 -8.60 -0.05
CA THR A 36 -14.91 -9.37 -1.21
C THR A 36 -14.57 -10.80 -0.83
N ASP A 37 -14.85 -11.75 -1.73
CA ASP A 37 -14.47 -13.15 -1.58
C ASP A 37 -13.11 -13.47 -2.24
N ALA A 38 -12.42 -12.45 -2.76
CA ALA A 38 -11.12 -12.62 -3.40
C ALA A 38 -10.08 -13.16 -2.42
N GLU A 39 -9.27 -14.11 -2.86
CA GLU A 39 -8.16 -14.68 -2.08
C GLU A 39 -7.04 -13.67 -1.84
N PHE A 40 -6.81 -12.79 -2.81
CA PHE A 40 -5.79 -11.75 -2.74
C PHE A 40 -6.41 -10.37 -2.82
N LEU A 41 -5.89 -9.46 -2.00
CA LEU A 41 -6.32 -8.06 -1.92
C LEU A 41 -5.16 -7.18 -2.39
N ILE A 42 -5.44 -6.10 -3.10
CA ILE A 42 -4.44 -5.07 -3.40
C ILE A 42 -4.96 -3.74 -2.87
N GLY A 43 -4.31 -3.25 -1.82
CA GLY A 43 -4.54 -1.90 -1.29
C GLY A 43 -3.75 -0.88 -2.11
N ILE A 44 -4.41 0.21 -2.49
CA ILE A 44 -3.82 1.31 -3.23
C ILE A 44 -4.37 2.64 -2.72
N ASP A 45 -3.52 3.68 -2.63
CA ASP A 45 -3.98 5.02 -2.28
C ASP A 45 -4.81 5.63 -3.41
N GLY A 46 -5.85 6.41 -3.05
CA GLY A 46 -6.82 6.94 -4.01
C GLY A 46 -6.28 7.95 -5.02
N ASP A 47 -5.09 8.51 -4.79
CA ASP A 47 -4.37 9.43 -5.66
C ASP A 47 -3.21 8.77 -6.44
N ALA A 48 -3.03 7.47 -6.25
CA ALA A 48 -1.98 6.68 -6.89
C ALA A 48 -2.45 6.13 -8.26
N LEU A 49 -1.51 6.04 -9.20
CA LEU A 49 -1.74 5.41 -10.50
C LEU A 49 -0.97 4.10 -10.59
N LEU A 50 -1.69 3.01 -10.67
CA LEU A 50 -1.12 1.67 -10.79
C LEU A 50 -0.62 1.41 -12.21
N ASP A 51 0.59 0.85 -12.33
CA ASP A 51 1.07 0.30 -13.60
C ASP A 51 0.19 -0.90 -14.01
N PRO A 52 -0.18 -1.03 -15.30
CA PRO A 52 -1.07 -2.11 -15.76
C PRO A 52 -0.63 -3.53 -15.40
N TYR A 53 0.65 -3.76 -15.25
CA TYR A 53 1.23 -5.07 -14.92
C TYR A 53 1.56 -5.25 -13.44
N ALA A 54 1.42 -4.21 -12.61
CA ALA A 54 1.80 -4.25 -11.20
C ALA A 54 1.09 -5.36 -10.42
N ALA A 55 -0.22 -5.51 -10.60
CA ALA A 55 -0.99 -6.56 -9.96
C ALA A 55 -0.46 -7.96 -10.32
N GLN A 56 -0.15 -8.20 -11.60
CA GLN A 56 0.37 -9.47 -12.08
C GLN A 56 1.72 -9.80 -11.44
N TRP A 57 2.63 -8.82 -11.33
CA TRP A 57 3.92 -8.99 -10.68
C TRP A 57 3.78 -9.37 -9.21
N MET A 58 2.85 -8.74 -8.49
CA MET A 58 2.63 -9.00 -7.07
C MET A 58 2.01 -10.37 -6.82
N ILE A 59 0.99 -10.76 -7.58
CA ILE A 59 0.26 -12.02 -7.41
C ILE A 59 1.16 -13.24 -7.66
N ARG A 60 2.13 -13.16 -8.56
CA ARG A 60 3.10 -14.25 -8.81
C ARG A 60 3.83 -14.71 -7.54
N HIS A 61 4.10 -13.82 -6.58
CA HIS A 61 4.73 -14.20 -5.31
C HIS A 61 3.86 -15.13 -4.48
N PHE A 62 2.55 -14.88 -4.43
CA PHE A 62 1.61 -15.71 -3.68
C PHE A 62 1.40 -17.08 -4.31
N LEU A 63 1.34 -17.13 -5.66
CA LEU A 63 1.18 -18.38 -6.40
C LEU A 63 2.40 -19.29 -6.26
N ASN A 64 3.60 -18.71 -6.20
CA ASN A 64 4.85 -19.45 -6.10
C ASN A 64 5.23 -19.85 -4.66
N ASN A 65 4.64 -19.17 -3.64
CA ASN A 65 4.98 -19.46 -2.25
C ASN A 65 3.76 -19.23 -1.33
N PRO A 66 3.22 -20.28 -0.71
CA PRO A 66 2.07 -20.20 0.18
C PRO A 66 2.36 -19.47 1.50
N THR A 67 3.63 -19.33 1.92
CA THR A 67 4.01 -18.61 3.15
C THR A 67 4.02 -17.09 2.98
N VAL A 68 3.88 -16.58 1.75
CA VAL A 68 3.84 -15.14 1.50
C VAL A 68 2.47 -14.60 1.86
N ALA A 69 2.43 -13.66 2.82
CA ALA A 69 1.21 -12.96 3.25
C ALA A 69 1.07 -11.57 2.62
N ALA A 70 2.17 -10.88 2.36
CA ALA A 70 2.14 -9.55 1.77
C ALA A 70 3.25 -9.34 0.75
N VAL A 71 2.94 -8.57 -0.29
CA VAL A 71 3.89 -8.14 -1.32
C VAL A 71 3.72 -6.65 -1.53
N THR A 72 4.73 -5.85 -1.17
CA THR A 72 4.70 -4.41 -1.43
C THR A 72 5.31 -4.09 -2.78
N GLY A 73 4.70 -3.15 -3.50
CA GLY A 73 5.20 -2.64 -4.76
C GLY A 73 6.22 -1.50 -4.60
N ASN A 74 6.51 -0.86 -5.70
CA ASN A 74 7.57 0.12 -5.86
C ASN A 74 6.99 1.51 -6.21
N PRO A 75 6.69 2.36 -5.22
CA PRO A 75 6.22 3.72 -5.46
C PRO A 75 7.24 4.57 -6.20
N ARG A 76 6.77 5.31 -7.20
CA ARG A 76 7.54 6.27 -8.01
C ARG A 76 6.87 7.63 -7.98
N ILE A 77 7.64 8.67 -7.76
CA ILE A 77 7.12 10.03 -7.68
C ILE A 77 6.87 10.60 -9.08
N ARG A 78 5.67 11.14 -9.28
CA ARG A 78 5.26 11.86 -10.51
C ARG A 78 5.67 13.33 -10.47
N THR A 79 5.60 13.95 -9.29
CA THR A 79 5.90 15.36 -9.07
C THR A 79 7.40 15.62 -9.23
N ARG A 80 7.82 16.19 -10.38
CA ARG A 80 9.23 16.42 -10.72
C ARG A 80 9.51 17.84 -11.20
N SER A 81 8.49 18.70 -11.25
CA SER A 81 8.58 20.07 -11.77
C SER A 81 9.34 21.00 -10.82
N THR A 82 9.18 20.81 -9.52
CA THR A 82 9.81 21.64 -8.48
C THR A 82 11.13 21.04 -7.99
N LEU A 83 12.01 21.90 -7.43
CA LEU A 83 13.23 21.44 -6.76
C LEU A 83 12.91 20.47 -5.62
N LEU A 84 11.89 20.81 -4.83
CA LEU A 84 11.43 19.97 -3.73
C LEU A 84 10.95 18.59 -4.22
N GLY A 85 10.22 18.55 -5.33
CA GLY A 85 9.82 17.31 -5.97
C GLY A 85 11.02 16.44 -6.39
N ARG A 86 12.05 17.05 -6.96
CA ARG A 86 13.28 16.32 -7.36
C ARG A 86 14.05 15.77 -6.17
N ILE A 87 14.13 16.49 -5.06
CA ILE A 87 14.74 16.00 -3.81
C ILE A 87 13.99 14.78 -3.31
N GLN A 88 12.66 14.82 -3.30
CA GLN A 88 11.83 13.69 -2.88
C GLN A 88 11.96 12.47 -3.81
N VAL A 89 12.18 12.68 -5.12
CA VAL A 89 12.52 11.58 -6.05
C VAL A 89 13.80 10.87 -5.63
N GLY A 90 14.83 11.63 -5.26
CA GLY A 90 16.09 11.08 -4.74
C GLY A 90 15.89 10.30 -3.44
N GLU A 91 15.14 10.86 -2.50
CA GLU A 91 14.80 10.24 -1.23
C GLU A 91 14.06 8.91 -1.43
N PHE A 92 12.98 8.91 -2.21
CA PHE A 92 12.21 7.68 -2.48
C PHE A 92 13.00 6.63 -3.25
N SER A 93 13.87 7.04 -4.16
CA SER A 93 14.76 6.13 -4.87
C SER A 93 15.75 5.45 -3.91
N SER A 94 16.23 6.17 -2.89
CA SER A 94 17.08 5.61 -1.85
C SER A 94 16.31 4.71 -0.89
N ILE A 95 15.21 5.18 -0.31
CA ILE A 95 14.46 4.44 0.72
C ILE A 95 13.75 3.24 0.09
N VAL A 96 12.96 3.43 -0.96
CA VAL A 96 12.20 2.36 -1.58
C VAL A 96 13.06 1.56 -2.56
N GLY A 97 13.82 2.25 -3.42
CA GLY A 97 14.59 1.61 -4.45
C GLY A 97 15.79 0.81 -3.91
N MET A 98 16.55 1.35 -2.99
CA MET A 98 17.79 0.75 -2.48
C MET A 98 17.55 -0.04 -1.18
N ILE A 99 16.96 0.58 -0.15
CA ILE A 99 16.80 -0.07 1.17
C ILE A 99 15.90 -1.30 1.07
N LYS A 100 14.71 -1.20 0.43
CA LYS A 100 13.82 -2.36 0.28
C LYS A 100 14.43 -3.47 -0.57
N ARG A 101 15.25 -3.14 -1.57
CA ARG A 101 16.02 -4.17 -2.33
C ARG A 101 17.06 -4.84 -1.47
N ALA A 102 17.81 -4.10 -0.65
CA ALA A 102 18.76 -4.65 0.29
C ALA A 102 18.04 -5.57 1.31
N GLN A 103 16.95 -5.12 1.92
CA GLN A 103 16.14 -5.93 2.83
C GLN A 103 15.64 -7.22 2.17
N ARG A 104 15.20 -7.15 0.90
CA ARG A 104 14.82 -8.32 0.12
C ARG A 104 15.97 -9.33 -0.01
N THR A 105 17.20 -8.85 -0.23
CA THR A 105 18.40 -9.71 -0.34
C THR A 105 18.71 -10.40 0.99
N PHE A 106 18.53 -9.69 2.11
CA PHE A 106 18.73 -10.25 3.46
C PHE A 106 17.52 -11.06 3.99
N GLY A 107 16.46 -11.20 3.20
CA GLY A 107 15.37 -12.11 3.46
C GLY A 107 14.19 -11.55 4.27
N ARG A 108 14.30 -10.35 4.87
CA ARG A 108 13.21 -9.74 5.63
C ARG A 108 12.98 -8.28 5.25
N LEU A 109 11.75 -7.97 4.87
CA LEU A 109 11.29 -6.62 4.64
C LEU A 109 10.68 -6.05 5.93
N PHE A 110 11.18 -4.92 6.42
CA PHE A 110 10.72 -4.36 7.70
C PHE A 110 9.33 -3.74 7.63
N THR A 111 8.97 -3.12 6.49
CA THR A 111 7.66 -2.52 6.31
C THR A 111 7.19 -2.64 4.86
N VAL A 112 5.92 -2.86 4.68
CA VAL A 112 5.27 -2.65 3.38
C VAL A 112 5.10 -1.15 3.13
N SER A 113 4.61 -0.77 1.96
CA SER A 113 4.24 0.61 1.64
C SER A 113 2.73 0.73 1.63
N GLY A 114 2.17 1.62 2.43
CA GLY A 114 0.73 1.88 2.46
C GLY A 114 0.16 2.31 1.10
N VAL A 115 1.02 2.82 0.21
CA VAL A 115 0.60 3.26 -1.15
C VAL A 115 0.19 2.10 -2.05
N ILE A 116 0.92 0.98 -2.00
CA ILE A 116 0.63 -0.22 -2.78
C ILE A 116 1.15 -1.45 -2.07
N THR A 117 0.23 -2.31 -1.66
CA THR A 117 0.57 -3.62 -1.11
C THR A 117 -0.52 -4.62 -1.45
N ALA A 118 -0.11 -5.78 -1.94
CA ALA A 118 -0.98 -6.94 -2.06
C ALA A 118 -0.89 -7.78 -0.79
N PHE A 119 -2.01 -8.40 -0.42
CA PHE A 119 -2.13 -9.23 0.77
C PHE A 119 -2.86 -10.53 0.44
N ARG A 120 -2.45 -11.62 1.11
CA ARG A 120 -3.27 -12.83 1.21
C ARG A 120 -4.36 -12.58 2.24
N LYS A 121 -5.63 -12.65 1.83
CA LYS A 121 -6.78 -12.32 2.69
C LYS A 121 -6.82 -13.17 3.96
N SER A 122 -6.53 -14.48 3.86
CA SER A 122 -6.49 -15.37 5.01
C SER A 122 -5.45 -14.95 6.06
N ALA A 123 -4.27 -14.49 5.64
CA ALA A 123 -3.24 -14.00 6.55
C ALA A 123 -3.65 -12.69 7.25
N VAL A 124 -4.27 -11.77 6.51
CA VAL A 124 -4.81 -10.52 7.09
C VAL A 124 -5.89 -10.82 8.12
N HIS A 125 -6.77 -11.78 7.83
CA HIS A 125 -7.80 -12.23 8.77
C HIS A 125 -7.18 -12.86 10.04
N GLU A 126 -6.20 -13.74 9.88
CA GLU A 126 -5.51 -14.42 10.97
C GLU A 126 -4.87 -13.44 11.96
N VAL A 127 -4.26 -12.36 11.46
CA VAL A 127 -3.61 -11.35 12.32
C VAL A 127 -4.54 -10.26 12.83
N GLY A 128 -5.85 -10.34 12.59
CA GLY A 128 -6.87 -9.42 13.09
C GLY A 128 -6.92 -8.07 12.38
N TYR A 129 -6.60 -8.06 11.07
CA TYR A 129 -6.68 -6.86 10.21
C TYR A 129 -5.76 -5.71 10.63
N TRP A 130 -5.97 -4.52 10.03
CA TRP A 130 -5.27 -3.28 10.38
C TRP A 130 -5.80 -2.69 11.69
N SER A 131 -4.90 -2.22 12.54
CA SER A 131 -5.28 -1.58 13.80
C SER A 131 -5.81 -0.17 13.58
N PRO A 132 -7.05 0.15 13.96
CA PRO A 132 -7.63 1.47 13.72
C PRO A 132 -6.96 2.59 14.51
N ASN A 133 -6.26 2.25 15.59
CA ASN A 133 -5.59 3.21 16.49
C ASN A 133 -4.17 3.57 16.03
N MET A 134 -3.69 2.99 14.91
CA MET A 134 -2.34 3.23 14.41
C MET A 134 -2.38 4.17 13.22
N LEU A 135 -1.57 5.23 13.26
CA LEU A 135 -1.44 6.19 12.15
C LEU A 135 -0.62 5.62 10.98
N THR A 136 0.24 4.65 11.28
CA THR A 136 1.07 3.91 10.30
C THR A 136 0.58 2.47 10.22
N GLU A 137 -0.59 2.29 9.65
CA GLU A 137 -1.29 1.01 9.52
C GLU A 137 -0.49 -0.02 8.72
N ASP A 138 0.38 0.44 7.82
CA ASP A 138 1.26 -0.38 6.99
C ASP A 138 2.43 -0.98 7.79
N ILE A 139 2.98 -0.25 8.74
CA ILE A 139 3.99 -0.77 9.68
C ILE A 139 3.35 -1.80 10.60
N ASP A 140 2.23 -1.47 11.22
CA ASP A 140 1.52 -2.35 12.16
C ASP A 140 1.17 -3.70 11.52
N ILE A 141 0.51 -3.70 10.37
CA ILE A 141 0.14 -4.95 9.69
C ILE A 141 1.38 -5.78 9.29
N THR A 142 2.47 -5.12 8.88
CA THR A 142 3.71 -5.81 8.54
C THR A 142 4.26 -6.58 9.74
N TRP A 143 4.29 -5.95 10.91
CA TRP A 143 4.81 -6.57 12.14
C TRP A 143 3.90 -7.65 12.67
N LYS A 144 2.58 -7.50 12.57
CA LYS A 144 1.62 -8.57 12.88
C LYS A 144 1.87 -9.81 12.03
N LEU A 145 2.05 -9.64 10.71
CA LEU A 145 2.34 -10.73 9.79
C LEU A 145 3.67 -11.42 10.13
N HIS A 146 4.73 -10.66 10.41
CA HIS A 146 6.01 -11.25 10.83
C HIS A 146 5.92 -12.02 12.15
N ARG A 147 5.18 -11.51 13.14
CA ARG A 147 4.96 -12.22 14.41
C ARG A 147 4.19 -13.53 14.24
N ALA A 148 3.29 -13.58 13.28
CA ALA A 148 2.55 -14.80 12.92
C ALA A 148 3.35 -15.77 12.03
N GLY A 149 4.61 -15.44 11.70
CA GLY A 149 5.50 -16.31 10.91
C GLY A 149 5.34 -16.18 9.40
N TRP A 150 4.57 -15.20 8.92
CA TRP A 150 4.37 -14.95 7.50
C TRP A 150 5.53 -14.22 6.84
N ASP A 151 5.75 -14.53 5.58
CA ASP A 151 6.70 -13.83 4.71
C ASP A 151 6.10 -12.55 4.12
N VAL A 152 6.91 -11.48 4.12
CA VAL A 152 6.61 -10.22 3.45
C VAL A 152 7.67 -9.95 2.39
N LYS A 153 7.25 -9.66 1.16
CA LYS A 153 8.14 -9.52 -0.01
C LYS A 153 8.04 -8.13 -0.63
N PHE A 154 9.08 -7.73 -1.35
CA PHE A 154 9.13 -6.53 -2.18
C PHE A 154 9.23 -6.91 -3.66
N GLU A 155 8.35 -6.35 -4.48
CA GLU A 155 8.37 -6.53 -5.93
C GLU A 155 8.76 -5.22 -6.64
N PRO A 156 9.98 -5.10 -7.14
CA PRO A 156 10.48 -3.87 -7.76
C PRO A 156 9.80 -3.51 -9.09
N ASN A 157 9.19 -4.48 -9.78
CA ASN A 157 8.50 -4.26 -11.06
C ASN A 157 7.03 -3.87 -10.87
N ALA A 158 6.47 -4.03 -9.68
CA ALA A 158 5.12 -3.57 -9.38
C ALA A 158 5.12 -2.05 -9.14
N LEU A 159 5.13 -1.28 -10.23
CA LEU A 159 5.22 0.17 -10.17
C LEU A 159 3.88 0.81 -9.82
N VAL A 160 3.94 1.87 -9.03
CA VAL A 160 2.82 2.77 -8.76
C VAL A 160 3.34 4.21 -8.76
N TRP A 161 2.60 5.10 -9.41
CA TRP A 161 2.97 6.50 -9.54
C TRP A 161 2.17 7.35 -8.58
N ILE A 162 2.88 8.11 -7.72
CA ILE A 162 2.29 8.92 -6.64
C ILE A 162 2.58 10.39 -6.81
N LEU A 163 1.72 11.22 -6.25
CA LEU A 163 1.94 12.65 -6.08
C LEU A 163 2.60 12.92 -4.72
N MET A 164 3.50 13.88 -4.69
CA MET A 164 4.16 14.32 -3.47
C MET A 164 3.93 15.82 -3.26
N PRO A 165 3.97 16.30 -2.01
CA PRO A 165 3.85 17.73 -1.72
C PRO A 165 4.88 18.56 -2.49
N GLU A 166 4.41 19.68 -3.07
CA GLU A 166 5.26 20.61 -3.81
C GLU A 166 5.68 21.83 -2.96
N THR A 167 5.17 21.93 -1.74
CA THR A 167 5.47 23.00 -0.77
C THR A 167 6.11 22.45 0.49
N PHE A 168 6.95 23.24 1.15
CA PHE A 168 7.58 22.84 2.42
C PHE A 168 6.56 22.58 3.53
N ASP A 169 5.52 23.40 3.63
CA ASP A 169 4.44 23.21 4.62
C ASP A 169 3.73 21.86 4.42
N GLY A 170 3.40 21.53 3.17
CA GLY A 170 2.79 20.24 2.83
C GLY A 170 3.71 19.07 3.15
N LEU A 171 5.00 19.17 2.82
CA LEU A 171 5.99 18.16 3.15
C LEU A 171 6.15 17.99 4.67
N TRP A 172 6.24 19.09 5.41
CA TRP A 172 6.36 19.06 6.85
C TRP A 172 5.18 18.37 7.53
N LYS A 173 3.96 18.73 7.16
CA LYS A 173 2.73 18.08 7.65
C LYS A 173 2.70 16.59 7.34
N GLN A 174 3.12 16.19 6.14
CA GLN A 174 3.20 14.78 5.76
C GLN A 174 4.22 14.03 6.63
N ARG A 175 5.42 14.58 6.84
CA ARG A 175 6.48 13.93 7.64
C ARG A 175 6.11 13.83 9.12
N LEU A 176 5.48 14.85 9.69
CA LEU A 176 4.96 14.78 11.05
C LEU A 176 3.97 13.63 11.22
N ARG A 177 3.04 13.46 10.28
CA ARG A 177 2.08 12.35 10.32
C ARG A 177 2.77 10.97 10.25
N TRP A 178 3.89 10.85 9.55
CA TRP A 178 4.62 9.59 9.46
C TRP A 178 5.51 9.31 10.68
N ALA A 179 5.84 10.32 11.45
CA ALA A 179 6.70 10.23 12.64
C ALA A 179 5.92 9.97 13.95
N MET A 180 4.61 10.15 13.93
CA MET A 180 3.70 9.88 15.07
C MET A 180 3.12 8.48 15.00
#